data_318f68e884ee10cad622572bdf5844bb
#
_entry.id   318f68e884ee10cad622572bdf5844bb
#
_cell.length_a   1.000
_cell.length_b   1.000
_cell.length_c   1.000
_cell.angle_alpha   90.00
_cell.angle_beta   90.00
_cell.angle_gamma   90.00
#
_symmetry.space_group_name_H-M   'P 1'
#
loop_
_entity.id
_entity.type
_entity.pdbx_description
1 polymer ?
#
loop_
_entity_poly.entity_id
_entity_poly.type
_entity_poly.pdbx_seq_one_letter_code
_entity_poly.pdbx_strand_id
1 'polypeptide(L)'
;MDDARPYPYKKDMAERIHSVVVGSGFGGIAAALRMRAKGHQVTLIERLEYVGGRARVFERGGFRHDAGPTVITAPFLFDELFTLFGETRSEHLEFVPLDPWYRFHFHDGSEFDYRPSLADTHAAVSYTHL
;
A
#
# COMPACT_ATOMS: atom_id res chain seq x y z
N MET A 1 -3.92 -5.71 32.96
CA MET A 1 -3.65 -5.90 31.53
C MET A 1 -3.81 -4.54 30.90
N ASP A 2 -2.68 -3.91 30.66
CA ASP A 2 -2.58 -2.50 30.23
C ASP A 2 -2.86 -2.45 28.72
N ASP A 3 -3.95 -1.77 28.33
CA ASP A 3 -4.40 -1.61 26.95
C ASP A 3 -3.48 -0.58 26.26
N ALA A 4 -2.27 -1.01 25.94
CA ALA A 4 -1.27 -0.19 25.27
C ALA A 4 -1.60 0.00 23.78
N ARG A 5 -2.73 0.62 23.47
CA ARG A 5 -2.96 1.17 22.14
C ARG A 5 -1.99 2.33 21.91
N PRO A 6 -1.22 2.36 20.85
CA PRO A 6 -0.18 3.37 20.62
C PRO A 6 -0.72 4.81 20.48
N TYR A 7 -2.05 4.98 20.39
CA TYR A 7 -2.72 6.26 20.43
C TYR A 7 -3.87 6.23 21.43
N PRO A 8 -3.72 6.86 22.62
CA PRO A 8 -4.80 6.91 23.61
C PRO A 8 -5.99 7.68 23.02
N TYR A 9 -7.04 6.98 22.73
CA TYR A 9 -8.32 7.55 22.35
C TYR A 9 -8.89 8.28 23.58
N LYS A 10 -8.73 9.61 23.66
CA LYS A 10 -9.38 10.42 24.69
C LYS A 10 -10.88 10.46 24.42
N LYS A 11 -11.64 9.80 25.27
CA LYS A 11 -13.10 9.63 25.20
C LYS A 11 -13.90 10.93 25.43
N ASP A 12 -13.24 11.98 25.90
CA ASP A 12 -13.87 13.24 26.34
C ASP A 12 -13.52 14.41 25.41
N MET A 13 -13.95 14.33 24.15
CA MET A 13 -14.05 15.53 23.34
C MET A 13 -15.52 15.77 22.97
N ALA A 14 -16.10 16.79 23.58
CA ALA A 14 -17.49 17.24 23.37
C ALA A 14 -17.78 17.69 21.93
N GLU A 15 -16.74 17.91 21.12
CA GLU A 15 -16.84 18.12 19.67
C GLU A 15 -15.83 17.22 18.93
N ARG A 16 -16.31 16.12 18.37
CA ARG A 16 -15.49 15.29 17.49
C ARG A 16 -15.25 16.05 16.19
N ILE A 17 -13.99 16.31 15.86
CA ILE A 17 -13.62 16.88 14.57
C ILE A 17 -14.18 15.94 13.47
N HIS A 18 -15.00 16.50 12.60
CA HIS A 18 -15.46 15.79 11.40
C HIS A 18 -14.52 16.13 10.24
N SER A 19 -13.89 15.11 9.68
CA SER A 19 -12.99 15.21 8.54
C SER A 19 -13.61 14.58 7.32
N VAL A 20 -13.54 15.28 6.20
CA VAL A 20 -13.99 14.77 4.90
C VAL A 20 -12.75 14.53 4.03
N VAL A 21 -12.60 13.31 3.55
CA VAL A 21 -11.54 12.91 2.63
C VAL A 21 -12.15 12.64 1.26
N VAL A 22 -11.64 13.30 0.23
CA VAL A 22 -12.14 13.15 -1.14
C VAL A 22 -11.16 12.30 -1.94
N GLY A 23 -11.65 11.17 -2.45
CA GLY A 23 -10.91 10.17 -3.19
C GLY A 23 -10.45 9.00 -2.34
N SER A 24 -10.71 7.77 -2.80
CA SER A 24 -10.41 6.52 -2.12
C SER A 24 -9.23 5.76 -2.75
N GLY A 25 -8.28 6.46 -3.34
CA GLY A 25 -6.96 5.88 -3.66
C GLY A 25 -6.15 5.60 -2.39
N PHE A 26 -4.99 4.97 -2.49
CA PHE A 26 -4.14 4.64 -1.33
C PHE A 26 -3.90 5.82 -0.40
N GLY A 27 -3.59 7.00 -0.96
CA GLY A 27 -3.38 8.22 -0.15
C GLY A 27 -4.62 8.66 0.62
N GLY A 28 -5.80 8.62 -0.01
CA GLY A 28 -7.06 8.97 0.64
C GLY A 28 -7.45 7.98 1.73
N ILE A 29 -7.34 6.69 1.46
CA ILE A 29 -7.60 5.63 2.46
C ILE A 29 -6.63 5.77 3.64
N ALA A 30 -5.33 5.94 3.38
CA ALA A 30 -4.33 6.10 4.43
C ALA A 30 -4.56 7.37 5.27
N ALA A 31 -4.96 8.49 4.65
CA ALA A 31 -5.32 9.71 5.37
C ALA A 31 -6.57 9.50 6.24
N ALA A 32 -7.61 8.88 5.69
CA ALA A 32 -8.85 8.58 6.41
C ALA A 32 -8.59 7.70 7.64
N LEU A 33 -7.80 6.65 7.49
CA LEU A 33 -7.43 5.75 8.58
C LEU A 33 -6.64 6.49 9.68
N ARG A 34 -5.63 7.29 9.32
CA ARG A 34 -4.84 8.06 10.30
C ARG A 34 -5.68 9.10 11.03
N MET A 35 -6.59 9.80 10.35
CA MET A 35 -7.54 10.71 10.99
C MET A 35 -8.47 9.96 11.93
N ARG A 36 -8.97 8.79 11.51
CA ARG A 36 -9.82 7.95 12.37
C ARG A 36 -9.08 7.49 13.62
N ALA A 37 -7.81 7.06 13.48
CA ALA A 37 -6.98 6.67 14.62
C ALA A 37 -6.73 7.82 15.59
N LYS A 38 -6.73 9.08 15.11
CA LYS A 38 -6.66 10.29 15.94
C LYS A 38 -7.99 10.68 16.60
N GLY A 39 -9.07 9.92 16.36
CA GLY A 39 -10.37 10.14 16.99
C GLY A 39 -11.34 11.01 16.19
N HIS A 40 -10.99 11.39 14.96
CA HIS A 40 -11.91 12.13 14.09
C HIS A 40 -13.10 11.25 13.67
N GLN A 41 -14.26 11.86 13.50
CA GLN A 41 -15.31 11.30 12.66
C GLN A 41 -14.89 11.51 11.22
N VAL A 42 -14.82 10.44 10.40
CA VAL A 42 -14.30 10.54 9.03
C VAL A 42 -15.37 10.14 8.03
N THR A 43 -15.55 10.98 7.01
CA THR A 43 -16.32 10.65 5.81
C THR A 43 -15.36 10.56 4.63
N LEU A 44 -15.30 9.40 4.00
CA LEU A 44 -14.54 9.18 2.76
C LEU A 44 -15.50 9.22 1.56
N ILE A 45 -15.24 10.11 0.62
CA ILE A 45 -16.07 10.31 -0.58
C ILE A 45 -15.29 9.81 -1.80
N GLU A 46 -15.92 8.93 -2.57
CA GLU A 46 -15.39 8.42 -3.83
C GLU A 46 -16.39 8.71 -4.96
N ARG A 47 -15.88 9.15 -6.11
CA ARG A 47 -16.70 9.43 -7.28
C ARG A 47 -17.05 8.17 -8.06
N LEU A 48 -16.18 7.17 -8.03
CA LEU A 48 -16.33 5.93 -8.77
C LEU A 48 -17.08 4.90 -7.92
N GLU A 49 -17.63 3.91 -8.56
CA GLU A 49 -18.30 2.78 -7.92
C GLU A 49 -17.34 1.92 -7.08
N TYR A 50 -16.07 1.89 -7.45
CA TYR A 50 -15.04 1.08 -6.81
C TYR A 50 -13.99 1.95 -6.11
N VAL A 51 -13.58 1.54 -4.92
CA VAL A 51 -12.46 2.13 -4.18
C VAL A 51 -11.11 1.71 -4.76
N GLY A 52 -10.02 2.34 -4.32
CA GLY A 52 -8.64 1.97 -4.66
C GLY A 52 -7.97 2.90 -5.68
N GLY A 53 -8.72 3.78 -6.36
CA GLY A 53 -8.16 4.74 -7.30
C GLY A 53 -7.41 4.05 -8.46
N ARG A 54 -6.12 4.36 -8.65
CA ARG A 54 -5.28 3.71 -9.67
C ARG A 54 -4.90 2.27 -9.37
N ALA A 55 -5.07 1.82 -8.12
CA ALA A 55 -4.82 0.44 -7.71
C ALA A 55 -6.10 -0.40 -7.61
N ARG A 56 -7.22 0.11 -8.16
CA ARG A 56 -8.48 -0.65 -8.17
C ARG A 56 -8.40 -1.83 -9.11
N VAL A 57 -9.19 -2.85 -8.83
CA VAL A 57 -9.50 -3.93 -9.76
C VAL A 57 -10.79 -3.57 -10.51
N PHE A 58 -10.87 -3.87 -11.79
CA PHE A 58 -12.09 -3.75 -12.57
C PHE A 58 -12.36 -5.03 -13.35
N GLU A 59 -13.62 -5.28 -13.66
CA GLU A 59 -14.04 -6.45 -14.41
C GLU A 59 -14.50 -6.05 -15.81
N ARG A 60 -14.04 -6.79 -16.81
CA ARG A 60 -14.46 -6.61 -18.19
C ARG A 60 -14.48 -7.94 -18.92
N GLY A 61 -15.62 -8.27 -19.54
CA GLY A 61 -15.76 -9.50 -20.33
C GLY A 61 -15.58 -10.78 -19.51
N GLY A 62 -15.91 -10.77 -18.20
CA GLY A 62 -15.72 -11.90 -17.28
C GLY A 62 -14.29 -12.05 -16.75
N PHE A 63 -13.38 -11.13 -17.06
CA PHE A 63 -12.00 -11.11 -16.57
C PHE A 63 -11.81 -9.99 -15.57
N ARG A 64 -10.97 -10.25 -14.56
CA ARG A 64 -10.51 -9.24 -13.58
C ARG A 64 -9.17 -8.66 -14.01
N HIS A 65 -9.07 -7.34 -13.96
CA HIS A 65 -7.88 -6.60 -14.38
C HIS A 65 -7.46 -5.63 -13.29
N ASP A 66 -6.17 -5.64 -12.96
CA ASP A 66 -5.57 -4.60 -12.13
C ASP A 66 -5.40 -3.32 -12.94
N ALA A 67 -5.86 -2.19 -12.40
CA ALA A 67 -5.80 -0.90 -13.09
C ALA A 67 -4.44 -0.21 -12.99
N GLY A 68 -3.53 -0.73 -12.18
CA GLY A 68 -2.26 -0.08 -11.89
C GLY A 68 -1.22 -1.02 -11.31
N PRO A 69 -0.37 -0.50 -10.40
CA PRO A 69 0.77 -1.23 -9.88
C PRO A 69 0.32 -2.48 -9.11
N THR A 70 0.94 -3.60 -9.44
CA THR A 70 0.77 -4.91 -8.78
C THR A 70 1.91 -5.20 -7.80
N VAL A 71 3.00 -4.42 -7.86
CA VAL A 71 4.17 -4.58 -7.01
C VAL A 71 4.13 -3.57 -5.87
N ILE A 72 4.18 -4.08 -4.64
CA ILE A 72 4.23 -3.28 -3.41
C ILE A 72 5.69 -3.12 -3.00
N THR A 73 6.22 -1.90 -3.12
CA THR A 73 7.62 -1.58 -2.82
C THR A 73 7.85 -1.17 -1.36
N ALA A 74 6.78 -0.83 -0.62
CA ALA A 74 6.85 -0.37 0.76
C ALA A 74 5.79 -1.08 1.63
N PRO A 75 5.90 -2.39 1.85
CA PRO A 75 4.92 -3.18 2.61
C PRO A 75 4.74 -2.69 4.05
N PHE A 76 5.79 -2.15 4.68
CA PHE A 76 5.76 -1.62 6.04
C PHE A 76 4.74 -0.47 6.22
N LEU A 77 4.40 0.28 5.17
CA LEU A 77 3.36 1.31 5.24
C LEU A 77 1.96 0.72 5.43
N PHE A 78 1.74 -0.49 4.94
CA PHE A 78 0.50 -1.22 5.22
C PHE A 78 0.51 -1.75 6.66
N ASP A 79 1.63 -2.32 7.12
CA ASP A 79 1.76 -2.80 8.50
C ASP A 79 1.47 -1.66 9.51
N GLU A 80 1.98 -0.44 9.23
CA GLU A 80 1.67 0.75 10.04
C GLU A 80 0.16 1.00 10.14
N LEU A 81 -0.57 0.98 9.01
CA LEU A 81 -2.00 1.29 8.99
C LEU A 81 -2.82 0.26 9.77
N PHE A 82 -2.51 -1.02 9.69
CA PHE A 82 -3.18 -2.05 10.48
C PHE A 82 -2.88 -1.90 11.98
N THR A 83 -1.61 -1.63 12.32
CA THR A 83 -1.18 -1.40 13.71
C THR A 83 -1.91 -0.25 14.39
N LEU A 84 -2.33 0.81 13.65
CA LEU A 84 -3.13 1.90 14.20
C LEU A 84 -4.44 1.44 14.86
N PHE A 85 -4.94 0.29 14.46
CA PHE A 85 -6.19 -0.29 14.98
C PHE A 85 -5.99 -1.55 15.80
N GLY A 86 -4.73 -1.90 16.10
CA GLY A 86 -4.39 -3.11 16.85
C GLY A 86 -4.50 -4.39 16.01
N GLU A 87 -4.51 -4.25 14.69
CA GLU A 87 -4.62 -5.35 13.75
C GLU A 87 -3.24 -5.73 13.18
N THR A 88 -3.12 -6.95 12.69
CA THR A 88 -1.94 -7.46 12.00
C THR A 88 -2.25 -7.60 10.51
N ARG A 89 -1.48 -6.94 9.65
CA ARG A 89 -1.74 -6.97 8.20
C ARG A 89 -1.80 -8.40 7.64
N SER A 90 -0.94 -9.30 8.08
CA SER A 90 -0.88 -10.69 7.57
C SER A 90 -2.14 -11.51 7.86
N GLU A 91 -3.01 -11.08 8.76
CA GLU A 91 -4.30 -11.71 8.99
C GLU A 91 -5.34 -11.33 7.93
N HIS A 92 -5.09 -10.27 7.18
CA HIS A 92 -6.00 -9.70 6.18
C HIS A 92 -5.46 -9.73 4.76
N LEU A 93 -4.14 -9.56 4.58
CA LEU A 93 -3.46 -9.44 3.29
C LEU A 93 -2.20 -10.29 3.26
N GLU A 94 -2.12 -11.20 2.31
CA GLU A 94 -0.91 -11.93 2.00
C GLU A 94 -0.07 -11.17 0.97
N PHE A 95 1.22 -10.93 1.29
CA PHE A 95 2.19 -10.39 0.36
C PHE A 95 3.17 -11.49 -0.03
N VAL A 96 3.25 -11.75 -1.32
CA VAL A 96 4.16 -12.74 -1.88
C VAL A 96 5.46 -12.03 -2.31
N PRO A 97 6.62 -12.39 -1.74
CA PRO A 97 7.90 -11.84 -2.19
C PRO A 97 8.16 -12.23 -3.64
N LEU A 98 8.65 -11.29 -4.43
CA LEU A 98 9.06 -11.52 -5.81
C LEU A 98 10.57 -11.67 -5.90
N ASP A 99 11.06 -12.66 -6.65
CA ASP A 99 12.45 -12.83 -7.03
C ASP A 99 12.56 -13.37 -8.46
N PRO A 100 13.05 -12.60 -9.40
CA PRO A 100 13.42 -11.18 -9.29
C PRO A 100 12.20 -10.26 -9.16
N TRP A 101 12.42 -8.99 -8.71
CA TRP A 101 11.38 -7.97 -8.73
C TRP A 101 10.92 -7.65 -10.15
N TYR A 102 11.91 -7.52 -11.07
CA TYR A 102 11.67 -7.32 -12.50
C TYR A 102 12.73 -8.06 -13.29
N ARG A 103 12.34 -8.64 -14.43
CA ARG A 103 13.24 -9.14 -15.44
C ARG A 103 13.09 -8.31 -16.70
N PHE A 104 14.20 -7.76 -17.18
CA PHE A 104 14.28 -7.02 -18.42
C PHE A 104 14.85 -7.93 -19.50
N HIS A 105 14.15 -8.05 -20.63
CA HIS A 105 14.61 -8.74 -21.82
C HIS A 105 14.99 -7.70 -22.86
N PHE A 106 16.21 -7.73 -23.31
CA PHE A 106 16.70 -6.81 -24.33
C PHE A 106 16.56 -7.41 -25.73
N HIS A 107 16.62 -6.56 -26.76
CA HIS A 107 16.45 -6.95 -28.16
C HIS A 107 17.59 -7.84 -28.72
N ASP A 108 18.75 -7.82 -28.05
CA ASP A 108 19.91 -8.67 -28.37
C ASP A 108 19.86 -10.06 -27.68
N GLY A 109 18.78 -10.33 -26.94
CA GLY A 109 18.57 -11.56 -26.19
C GLY A 109 19.22 -11.59 -24.80
N SER A 110 19.90 -10.52 -24.40
CA SER A 110 20.41 -10.40 -23.01
C SER A 110 19.27 -10.13 -22.02
N GLU A 111 19.50 -10.50 -20.77
CA GLU A 111 18.53 -10.32 -19.68
C GLU A 111 19.18 -9.63 -18.49
N PHE A 112 18.38 -8.84 -17.77
CA PHE A 112 18.78 -8.20 -16.52
C PHE A 112 17.71 -8.44 -15.45
N ASP A 113 18.11 -9.06 -14.34
CA ASP A 113 17.25 -9.27 -13.17
C ASP A 113 17.49 -8.17 -12.15
N TYR A 114 16.46 -7.36 -11.90
CA TYR A 114 16.47 -6.39 -10.81
C TYR A 114 15.96 -7.04 -9.53
N ARG A 115 16.85 -7.10 -8.51
CA ARG A 115 16.61 -7.70 -7.20
C ARG A 115 16.76 -6.67 -6.08
N PRO A 116 16.26 -6.97 -4.85
CA PRO A 116 16.32 -6.05 -3.71
C PRO A 116 17.74 -5.78 -3.19
N SER A 117 18.71 -6.63 -3.55
CA SER A 117 20.10 -6.52 -3.09
C SER A 117 20.87 -5.50 -3.95
N LEU A 118 21.49 -4.51 -3.30
CA LEU A 118 22.43 -3.60 -3.94
C LEU A 118 23.63 -4.34 -4.55
N ALA A 119 24.11 -5.39 -3.87
CA ALA A 119 25.24 -6.19 -4.35
C ALA A 119 24.89 -6.90 -5.66
N ASP A 120 23.70 -7.50 -5.76
CA ASP A 120 23.23 -8.15 -6.98
C ASP A 120 23.01 -7.15 -8.11
N THR A 121 22.45 -5.97 -7.80
CA THR A 121 22.28 -4.89 -8.77
C THR A 121 23.64 -4.39 -9.27
N HIS A 122 24.61 -4.17 -8.40
CA HIS A 122 25.98 -3.79 -8.78
C HIS A 122 26.66 -4.87 -9.62
N ALA A 123 26.54 -6.14 -9.25
CA ALA A 123 27.10 -7.24 -10.04
C ALA A 123 26.47 -7.30 -11.45
N ALA A 124 25.14 -7.09 -11.52
CA ALA A 124 24.41 -7.14 -12.78
C ALA A 124 24.71 -5.96 -13.72
N VAL A 125 25.12 -4.78 -13.22
CA VAL A 125 25.44 -3.60 -14.07
C VAL A 125 26.96 -3.39 -14.25
N SER A 126 27.80 -4.12 -13.55
CA SER A 126 29.26 -3.93 -13.61
C SER A 126 29.88 -4.22 -14.98
N TYR A 127 29.21 -5.00 -15.81
CA TYR A 127 29.65 -5.30 -17.20
C TYR A 127 29.32 -4.18 -18.20
N THR A 128 28.50 -3.20 -17.80
CA THR A 128 28.09 -2.11 -18.73
C THR A 128 29.06 -0.94 -18.74
N HIS A 129 30.13 -0.97 -17.93
CA HIS A 129 31.14 0.08 -17.77
C HIS A 129 32.55 -0.36 -18.17
N LEU A 130 32.68 -1.31 -19.11
CA LEU A 130 33.96 -1.66 -19.74
C LEU A 130 34.15 -0.91 -21.05
#